data_2999d43d6526337111b3244acc59e7b7
#
_entry.id   2999d43d6526337111b3244acc59e7b7
#
_cell.length_a   1.000
_cell.length_b   1.000
_cell.length_c   1.000
_cell.angle_alpha   90.00
_cell.angle_beta   90.00
_cell.angle_gamma   90.00
#
_symmetry.space_group_name_H-M   'P 1'
#
loop_
_entity.id
_entity.type
_entity.pdbx_description
1 polymer ?
#
loop_
_entity_poly.entity_id
_entity_poly.type
_entity_poly.pdbx_seq_one_letter_code
_entity_poly.pdbx_strand_id
1 'polypeptide(L)'
;MDMEKIRSVVAEKSARSNILVVGDVMLDKYYTGEVTRISPEAPVPITHVTGTRETLGGAANVAHNLALLGTNVSIACYVGRDAHCDSLLDKFKSRGIDYAGLVHTERPTTTKIRIIGGHQQMLRLDFEDVKPIDGANAEQ
;
A
#
# COMPACT_ATOMS: atom_id res chain seq x y z
N MET A 1 10.63 -32.28 11.51
CA MET A 1 10.74 -30.87 11.95
C MET A 1 9.41 -30.51 12.59
N ASP A 2 9.41 -30.17 13.88
CA ASP A 2 8.18 -29.87 14.62
C ASP A 2 7.65 -28.48 14.28
N MET A 3 6.58 -28.41 13.50
CA MET A 3 5.97 -27.15 13.02
C MET A 3 5.32 -26.34 14.13
N GLU A 4 4.82 -26.99 15.19
CA GLU A 4 4.23 -26.28 16.34
C GLU A 4 5.32 -25.55 17.13
N LYS A 5 6.44 -26.22 17.35
CA LYS A 5 7.60 -25.60 18.01
C LYS A 5 8.16 -24.42 17.21
N ILE A 6 8.22 -24.53 15.89
CA ILE A 6 8.67 -23.43 15.02
C ILE A 6 7.69 -22.25 15.13
N ARG A 7 6.38 -22.48 15.02
CA ARG A 7 5.35 -21.44 15.16
C ARG A 7 5.42 -20.73 16.51
N SER A 8 5.57 -21.49 17.58
CA SER A 8 5.69 -20.95 18.95
C SER A 8 6.92 -20.06 19.10
N VAL A 9 8.08 -20.50 18.64
CA VAL A 9 9.34 -19.73 18.70
C VAL A 9 9.27 -18.47 17.85
N VAL A 10 8.68 -18.56 16.64
CA VAL A 10 8.51 -17.39 15.77
C VAL A 10 7.57 -16.39 16.44
N ALA A 11 6.41 -16.80 16.94
CA ALA A 11 5.45 -15.93 17.59
C ALA A 11 6.04 -15.22 18.83
N GLU A 12 6.77 -15.96 19.70
CA GLU A 12 7.39 -15.39 20.89
C GLU A 12 8.48 -14.36 20.55
N LYS A 13 9.34 -14.65 19.57
CA LYS A 13 10.40 -13.73 19.15
C LYS A 13 9.83 -12.51 18.44
N SER A 14 8.83 -12.71 17.58
CA SER A 14 8.17 -11.62 16.86
C SER A 14 7.53 -10.63 17.83
N ALA A 15 6.81 -11.11 18.84
CA ALA A 15 6.14 -10.25 19.83
C ALA A 15 7.11 -9.36 20.64
N ARG A 16 8.38 -9.74 20.73
CA ARG A 16 9.43 -8.97 21.43
C ARG A 16 10.26 -8.09 20.49
N SER A 17 10.01 -8.16 19.19
CA SER A 17 10.79 -7.43 18.19
C SER A 17 10.14 -6.08 17.89
N ASN A 18 10.98 -5.03 17.83
CA ASN A 18 10.59 -3.71 17.34
C ASN A 18 11.29 -3.49 16.01
N ILE A 19 10.52 -3.28 14.94
CA ILE A 19 11.06 -3.16 13.58
C ILE A 19 10.63 -1.82 13.00
N LEU A 20 11.60 -1.01 12.60
CA LEU A 20 11.37 0.18 11.79
C LEU A 20 11.49 -0.18 10.31
N VAL A 21 10.44 0.04 9.56
CA VAL A 21 10.43 -0.07 8.10
C VAL A 21 10.61 1.33 7.50
N VAL A 22 11.65 1.50 6.71
CA VAL A 22 11.93 2.75 6.00
C VAL A 22 11.87 2.48 4.51
N GLY A 23 11.10 3.27 3.76
CA GLY A 23 11.00 3.10 2.31
C GLY A 23 9.73 3.66 1.71
N ASP A 24 9.57 3.48 0.40
CA ASP A 24 8.44 4.00 -0.34
C ASP A 24 7.17 3.20 -0.05
N VAL A 25 6.20 3.87 0.55
CA VAL A 25 4.86 3.33 0.75
C VAL A 25 3.99 3.65 -0.45
N MET A 26 3.05 2.77 -0.74
CA MET A 26 2.07 3.02 -1.79
C MET A 26 0.71 2.40 -1.45
N LEU A 27 -0.33 2.98 -2.02
CA LEU A 27 -1.67 2.44 -2.00
C LEU A 27 -1.91 1.69 -3.31
N ASP A 28 -2.09 0.38 -3.24
CA ASP A 28 -2.54 -0.42 -4.38
C ASP A 28 -4.06 -0.46 -4.39
N LYS A 29 -4.68 0.06 -5.46
CA LYS A 29 -6.12 0.14 -5.63
C LYS A 29 -6.57 -0.68 -6.83
N TYR A 30 -7.59 -1.50 -6.65
CA TYR A 30 -8.11 -2.39 -7.67
C TYR A 30 -9.56 -2.05 -7.96
N TYR A 31 -9.87 -1.81 -9.22
CA TYR A 31 -11.23 -1.78 -9.74
C TYR A 31 -11.45 -3.04 -10.54
N THR A 32 -12.36 -3.89 -10.08
CA THR A 32 -12.73 -5.13 -10.76
C THR A 32 -14.09 -4.98 -11.41
N GLY A 33 -14.26 -5.55 -12.58
CA GLY A 33 -15.53 -5.44 -13.29
C GLY A 33 -15.60 -6.33 -14.53
N GLU A 34 -16.69 -6.16 -15.26
CA GLU A 34 -16.97 -6.88 -16.49
C GLU A 34 -16.72 -5.98 -17.71
N VAL A 35 -16.21 -6.59 -18.77
CA VAL A 35 -16.03 -5.94 -20.08
C VAL A 35 -16.98 -6.56 -21.06
N THR A 36 -18.07 -5.86 -21.37
CA THR A 36 -19.14 -6.37 -22.23
C THR A 36 -19.31 -5.60 -23.54
N ARG A 37 -18.64 -4.44 -23.66
CA ARG A 37 -18.76 -3.58 -24.84
C ARG A 37 -17.52 -2.73 -25.07
N ILE A 38 -17.37 -2.27 -26.29
CA ILE A 38 -16.40 -1.27 -26.71
C ILE A 38 -17.04 0.12 -26.61
N SER A 39 -16.22 1.14 -26.28
CA SER A 39 -16.67 2.53 -26.24
C SER A 39 -17.11 3.01 -27.64
N PRO A 40 -18.23 3.76 -27.75
CA PRO A 40 -18.59 4.42 -29.00
C PRO A 40 -17.67 5.62 -29.35
N GLU A 41 -16.91 6.12 -28.39
CA GLU A 41 -16.05 7.29 -28.57
C GLU A 41 -14.64 6.93 -29.02
N ALA A 42 -14.17 5.71 -28.73
CA ALA A 42 -12.84 5.22 -29.09
C ALA A 42 -12.82 3.68 -29.07
N PRO A 43 -11.90 3.02 -29.79
CA PRO A 43 -11.80 1.55 -29.81
C PRO A 43 -11.17 0.99 -28.52
N VAL A 44 -11.74 1.34 -27.37
CA VAL A 44 -11.31 0.91 -26.04
C VAL A 44 -12.42 0.17 -25.31
N PRO A 45 -12.10 -0.88 -24.52
CA PRO A 45 -13.09 -1.60 -23.74
C PRO A 45 -13.66 -0.72 -22.61
N ILE A 46 -14.95 -0.88 -22.33
CA ILE A 46 -15.60 -0.29 -21.16
C ILE A 46 -15.64 -1.34 -20.06
N THR A 47 -15.00 -1.04 -18.93
CA THR A 47 -15.09 -1.88 -17.74
C THR A 47 -16.22 -1.36 -16.85
N HIS A 48 -17.27 -2.16 -16.68
CA HIS A 48 -18.33 -1.89 -15.72
C HIS A 48 -17.87 -2.35 -14.34
N VAL A 49 -17.48 -1.40 -13.49
CA VAL A 49 -16.90 -1.70 -12.18
C VAL A 49 -17.96 -2.28 -11.25
N THR A 50 -17.69 -3.48 -10.73
CA THR A 50 -18.55 -4.20 -9.78
C THR A 50 -17.91 -4.31 -8.39
N GLY A 51 -16.62 -4.02 -8.26
CA GLY A 51 -15.93 -4.06 -6.97
C GLY A 51 -14.70 -3.16 -6.93
N THR A 52 -14.40 -2.71 -5.71
CA THR A 52 -13.17 -1.96 -5.42
C THR A 52 -12.47 -2.57 -4.22
N ARG A 53 -11.15 -2.61 -4.27
CA ARG A 53 -10.30 -3.07 -3.17
C ARG A 53 -9.06 -2.22 -3.09
N GLU A 54 -8.62 -1.93 -1.87
CA GLU A 54 -7.36 -1.25 -1.59
C GLU A 54 -6.48 -2.10 -0.70
N THR A 55 -5.18 -2.13 -1.00
CA THR A 55 -4.18 -2.85 -0.22
C THR A 55 -2.94 -1.97 0.00
N LEU A 56 -2.20 -2.29 1.05
CA LEU A 56 -0.89 -1.70 1.29
C LEU A 56 0.11 -2.27 0.29
N GLY A 57 0.91 -1.41 -0.34
CA GLY A 57 1.96 -1.76 -1.30
C GLY A 57 3.34 -1.25 -0.88
N GLY A 58 4.39 -1.71 -1.53
CA GLY A 58 5.77 -1.32 -1.23
C GLY A 58 6.15 -1.57 0.24
N ALA A 59 6.81 -0.59 0.87
CA ALA A 59 7.20 -0.65 2.27
C ALA A 59 6.00 -0.85 3.22
N ALA A 60 4.82 -0.30 2.87
CA ALA A 60 3.61 -0.50 3.66
C ALA A 60 3.14 -1.97 3.68
N ASN A 61 3.33 -2.71 2.58
CA ASN A 61 3.05 -4.15 2.55
C ASN A 61 4.05 -4.95 3.40
N VAL A 62 5.33 -4.54 3.43
CA VAL A 62 6.33 -5.15 4.32
C VAL A 62 5.94 -4.95 5.78
N ALA A 63 5.60 -3.71 6.17
CA ALA A 63 5.15 -3.38 7.52
C ALA A 63 3.90 -4.19 7.90
N HIS A 64 2.95 -4.33 6.99
CA HIS A 64 1.74 -5.14 7.19
C HIS A 64 2.08 -6.61 7.45
N ASN A 65 2.94 -7.22 6.65
CA ASN A 65 3.32 -8.63 6.81
C ASN A 65 4.05 -8.85 8.14
N LEU A 66 4.91 -7.93 8.56
CA LEU A 66 5.59 -7.97 9.86
C LEU A 66 4.58 -7.86 11.01
N ALA A 67 3.63 -6.94 10.93
CA ALA A 67 2.57 -6.81 11.91
C ALA A 67 1.71 -8.08 12.02
N LEU A 68 1.41 -8.75 10.90
CA LEU A 68 0.71 -10.05 10.89
C LEU A 68 1.51 -11.17 11.57
N LEU A 69 2.85 -11.07 11.59
CA LEU A 69 3.71 -11.99 12.33
C LEU A 69 3.76 -11.67 13.83
N GLY A 70 3.07 -10.59 14.27
CA GLY A 70 3.00 -10.18 15.67
C GLY A 70 4.16 -9.30 16.13
N THR A 71 4.95 -8.72 15.22
CA THR A 71 6.02 -7.77 15.57
C THR A 71 5.44 -6.38 15.86
N ASN A 72 6.11 -5.60 16.73
CA ASN A 72 5.86 -4.18 16.86
C ASN A 72 6.51 -3.46 15.69
N VAL A 73 5.70 -2.83 14.84
CA VAL A 73 6.17 -2.22 13.59
C VAL A 73 5.94 -0.72 13.62
N SER A 74 7.00 0.03 13.34
CA SER A 74 6.94 1.45 13.01
C SER A 74 7.33 1.65 11.55
N ILE A 75 6.76 2.67 10.89
CA ILE A 75 7.06 2.99 9.50
C ILE A 75 7.48 4.45 9.36
N ALA A 76 8.53 4.69 8.57
CA ALA A 76 9.00 6.02 8.20
C ALA A 76 9.03 6.14 6.67
N CYS A 77 8.34 7.14 6.14
CA CYS A 77 8.21 7.35 4.71
C CYS A 77 7.66 8.75 4.39
N TYR A 78 7.75 9.11 3.12
CA TYR A 78 7.09 10.31 2.59
C TYR A 78 5.71 9.98 2.06
N VAL A 79 4.74 10.87 2.32
CA VAL A 79 3.36 10.77 1.83
C VAL A 79 2.85 12.16 1.43
N GLY A 80 1.81 12.19 0.62
CA GLY A 80 1.11 13.42 0.27
C GLY A 80 0.15 13.89 1.36
N ARG A 81 -0.59 14.97 1.04
CA ARG A 81 -1.71 15.49 1.84
C ARG A 81 -3.01 15.28 1.06
N ASP A 82 -3.38 14.03 0.84
CA ASP A 82 -4.48 13.65 -0.03
C ASP A 82 -5.28 12.47 0.55
N ALA A 83 -6.44 12.19 -0.05
CA ALA A 83 -7.32 11.10 0.38
C ALA A 83 -6.67 9.70 0.31
N HIS A 84 -5.62 9.52 -0.48
CA HIS A 84 -4.88 8.26 -0.54
C HIS A 84 -3.99 8.08 0.70
N CYS A 85 -3.43 9.19 1.22
CA CYS A 85 -2.75 9.21 2.51
C CYS A 85 -3.73 8.81 3.62
N ASP A 86 -4.93 9.42 3.68
CA ASP A 86 -5.93 9.08 4.68
C ASP A 86 -6.27 7.58 4.66
N SER A 87 -6.43 7.00 3.46
CA SER A 87 -6.65 5.56 3.29
C SER A 87 -5.48 4.72 3.81
N LEU A 88 -4.23 5.16 3.63
CA LEU A 88 -3.05 4.48 4.19
C LEU A 88 -3.04 4.54 5.71
N LEU A 89 -3.31 5.72 6.29
CA LEU A 89 -3.35 5.92 7.75
C LEU A 89 -4.40 5.04 8.42
N ASP A 90 -5.60 4.96 7.86
CA ASP A 90 -6.66 4.08 8.35
C ASP A 90 -6.23 2.61 8.33
N LYS A 91 -5.52 2.20 7.27
CA LYS A 91 -4.99 0.85 7.16
C LYS A 91 -3.86 0.59 8.16
N PHE A 92 -2.95 1.53 8.41
CA PHE A 92 -1.91 1.41 9.43
C PHE A 92 -2.54 1.29 10.82
N LYS A 93 -3.46 2.20 11.15
CA LYS A 93 -4.17 2.20 12.43
C LYS A 93 -4.90 0.88 12.68
N SER A 94 -5.63 0.36 11.68
CA SER A 94 -6.36 -0.91 11.81
C SER A 94 -5.48 -2.14 12.00
N ARG A 95 -4.17 -2.03 11.72
CA ARG A 95 -3.18 -3.10 11.82
C ARG A 95 -2.17 -2.91 12.95
N GLY A 96 -2.34 -1.86 13.75
CA GLY A 96 -1.43 -1.54 14.86
C GLY A 96 -0.02 -1.16 14.41
N ILE A 97 0.13 -0.64 13.20
CA ILE A 97 1.41 -0.12 12.69
C ILE A 97 1.56 1.32 13.16
N ASP A 98 2.66 1.60 13.86
CA ASP A 98 3.00 2.98 14.24
C ASP A 98 3.50 3.75 13.01
N TYR A 99 2.89 4.89 12.75
CA TYR A 99 3.18 5.75 11.61
C TYR A 99 3.64 7.16 12.01
N ALA A 100 4.14 7.33 13.23
CA ALA A 100 4.65 8.62 13.69
C ALA A 100 5.85 9.13 12.88
N GLY A 101 6.54 8.25 12.14
CA GLY A 101 7.64 8.58 11.24
C GLY A 101 7.22 9.01 9.83
N LEU A 102 5.94 9.29 9.58
CA LEU A 102 5.50 9.81 8.28
C LEU A 102 5.84 11.29 8.12
N VAL A 103 6.44 11.62 6.98
CA VAL A 103 6.71 13.00 6.57
C VAL A 103 5.76 13.39 5.43
N HIS A 104 4.92 14.40 5.70
CA HIS A 104 3.99 14.91 4.69
C HIS A 104 4.68 15.89 3.74
N THR A 105 4.50 15.69 2.45
CA THR A 105 5.05 16.52 1.38
C THR A 105 3.96 17.04 0.45
N GLU A 106 4.33 17.94 -0.46
CA GLU A 106 3.44 18.42 -1.54
C GLU A 106 3.31 17.41 -2.71
N ARG A 107 4.02 16.27 -2.64
CA ARG A 107 3.90 15.21 -3.64
C ARG A 107 2.62 14.42 -3.40
N PRO A 108 2.05 13.82 -4.45
CA PRO A 108 0.94 12.89 -4.27
C PRO A 108 1.41 11.64 -3.50
N THR A 109 0.54 11.09 -2.66
CA THR A 109 0.75 9.77 -2.10
C THR A 109 0.82 8.75 -3.23
N THR A 110 1.93 8.01 -3.31
CA THR A 110 2.12 7.02 -4.37
C THR A 110 0.95 6.04 -4.40
N THR A 111 0.25 6.02 -5.53
CA THR A 111 -0.94 5.19 -5.70
C THR A 111 -0.90 4.48 -7.04
N LYS A 112 -1.12 3.18 -7.03
CA LYS A 112 -1.16 2.34 -8.24
C LYS A 112 -2.56 1.76 -8.40
N ILE A 113 -3.29 2.27 -9.39
CA ILE A 113 -4.66 1.83 -9.68
C ILE A 113 -4.62 0.78 -10.79
N ARG A 114 -5.20 -0.38 -10.54
CA ARG A 114 -5.33 -1.46 -11.51
C ARG A 114 -6.78 -1.66 -11.89
N ILE A 115 -7.06 -1.61 -13.19
CA ILE A 115 -8.37 -1.91 -13.76
C ILE A 115 -8.35 -3.36 -14.23
N ILE A 116 -9.20 -4.20 -13.63
CA ILE A 116 -9.32 -5.62 -13.93
C ILE A 116 -10.66 -5.87 -14.61
N GLY A 117 -10.64 -6.29 -15.86
CA GLY A 117 -11.80 -6.70 -16.62
C GLY A 117 -11.88 -8.21 -16.70
N GLY A 118 -12.88 -8.83 -16.07
CA GLY A 118 -12.94 -10.29 -15.94
C GLY A 118 -11.75 -10.82 -15.13
N HIS A 119 -10.83 -11.51 -15.82
CA HIS A 119 -9.62 -12.07 -15.20
C HIS A 119 -8.32 -11.40 -15.67
N GLN A 120 -8.41 -10.32 -16.45
CA GLN A 120 -7.25 -9.67 -17.06
C GLN A 120 -7.09 -8.24 -16.57
N GLN A 121 -5.84 -7.84 -16.28
CA GLN A 121 -5.51 -6.45 -16.04
C GLN A 121 -5.55 -5.69 -17.36
N MET A 122 -6.47 -4.74 -17.48
CA MET A 122 -6.70 -3.93 -18.68
C MET A 122 -5.79 -2.70 -18.70
N LEU A 123 -5.58 -2.08 -17.53
CA LEU A 123 -4.84 -0.83 -17.41
C LEU A 123 -4.26 -0.71 -16.01
N ARG A 124 -3.10 -0.01 -15.89
CA ARG A 124 -2.59 0.50 -14.61
C ARG A 124 -2.36 2.00 -14.72
N LEU A 125 -2.83 2.73 -13.73
CA LEU A 125 -2.58 4.16 -13.56
C LEU A 125 -1.66 4.33 -12.35
N ASP A 126 -0.53 5.02 -12.54
CA ASP A 126 0.44 5.28 -11.49
C ASP A 126 0.42 6.78 -11.17
N PHE A 127 0.10 7.11 -9.92
CA PHE A 127 0.17 8.45 -9.35
C PHE A 127 1.41 8.49 -8.46
N GLU A 128 2.49 9.07 -8.95
CA GLU A 128 3.77 9.12 -8.25
C GLU A 128 4.60 10.32 -8.72
N ASP A 129 5.48 10.82 -7.87
CA ASP A 129 6.54 11.76 -8.23
C ASP A 129 7.89 11.11 -7.95
N VAL A 130 8.65 10.83 -9.02
CA VAL A 130 9.94 10.12 -8.96
C VAL A 130 11.14 11.07 -8.83
N LYS A 131 10.92 12.39 -8.72
CA LYS A 131 12.03 13.34 -8.54
C LYS A 131 12.73 13.10 -7.21
N PRO A 132 14.04 13.38 -7.11
CA PRO A 132 14.72 13.38 -5.81
C PRO A 132 14.00 14.30 -4.80
N ILE A 133 14.07 13.94 -3.53
CA ILE A 133 13.57 14.79 -2.44
C ILE A 133 14.53 15.98 -2.31
N ASP A 134 13.98 17.20 -2.31
CA ASP A 134 14.77 18.41 -2.11
C ASP A 134 15.31 18.51 -0.67
N GLY A 135 16.37 19.31 -0.47
CA GLY A 135 17.04 19.43 0.83
C GLY A 135 16.14 19.92 1.95
N ALA A 136 15.10 20.72 1.64
CA ALA A 136 14.16 21.23 2.65
C ALA A 136 13.29 20.12 3.28
N ASN A 137 13.04 19.06 2.52
CA ASN A 137 12.28 17.88 3.00
C ASN A 137 13.19 16.76 3.52
N ALA A 138 14.50 16.83 3.22
CA ALA A 138 15.47 15.81 3.67
C ALA A 138 15.95 16.03 5.12
N GLU A 139 15.71 17.20 5.72
CA GLU A 139 16.12 17.56 7.08
C GLU A 139 15.01 17.31 8.13
N GLN A 140 13.83 16.83 7.73
CA GLN A 140 12.72 16.47 8.62
C GLN A 140 12.81 15.00 9.02
#